data_4f780692a3de0e589caf9e67ad4df0e1
#
_entry.id   4f780692a3de0e589caf9e67ad4df0e1
#
_cell.length_a   1.000
_cell.length_b   1.000
_cell.length_c   1.000
_cell.angle_alpha   90.00
_cell.angle_beta   90.00
_cell.angle_gamma   90.00
#
_symmetry.space_group_name_H-M   'P 1'
#
loop_
_entity.id
_entity.type
_entity.pdbx_description
1 polymer ?
#
loop_
_entity_poly.entity_id
_entity_poly.type
_entity_poly.pdbx_seq_one_letter_code
_entity_poly.pdbx_strand_id
1 'polypeptide(L)'
;MINVKHSAEVITIGEYIEKYQPGYLLDLNPITQRPPIFLAVDNKKSVEIVQTALDGVSLGIITIVENEDGSIGFKWESLDGGHRKRALHGYYNNEFAVNGKFFNELSKKEKAKFLNIQFCIDVYEPMNNYMKGEIFRILNGTMNPPNHQEILNSFGDTAIANVIRNTVREDFDENSICIPNIQLLYYQTMILVSLQPESLFGSMVNNLDTL
;
A
#
# COMPACT_ATOMS: atom_id res chain seq x y z
N MET A 1 2.10 -5.87 24.05
CA MET A 1 3.36 -6.14 23.31
C MET A 1 2.96 -6.91 22.05
N ILE A 2 3.27 -6.40 20.87
CA ILE A 2 3.00 -7.09 19.60
C ILE A 2 4.02 -8.22 19.49
N ASN A 3 3.53 -9.45 19.41
CA ASN A 3 4.36 -10.63 19.20
C ASN A 3 3.96 -11.25 17.86
N VAL A 4 4.65 -10.85 16.81
CA VAL A 4 4.46 -11.37 15.45
C VAL A 4 5.75 -12.01 14.98
N LYS A 5 5.62 -13.08 14.24
CA LYS A 5 6.76 -13.74 13.62
C LYS A 5 6.94 -13.22 12.20
N HIS A 6 8.19 -13.08 11.80
CA HIS A 6 8.56 -12.69 10.44
C HIS A 6 9.90 -13.31 10.07
N SER A 7 10.19 -13.34 8.79
CA SER A 7 11.48 -13.74 8.24
C SER A 7 11.94 -12.71 7.23
N ALA A 8 13.20 -12.30 7.33
CA ALA A 8 13.82 -11.41 6.36
C ALA A 8 14.73 -12.23 5.44
N GLU A 9 14.64 -12.00 4.14
CA GLU A 9 15.48 -12.62 3.13
C GLU A 9 16.01 -11.59 2.14
N VAL A 10 17.17 -11.86 1.56
CA VAL A 10 17.71 -11.10 0.43
C VAL A 10 17.34 -11.86 -0.83
N ILE A 11 16.62 -11.20 -1.72
CA ILE A 11 16.17 -11.77 -2.98
C ILE A 11 16.52 -10.85 -4.14
N THR A 12 16.56 -11.39 -5.34
CA THR A 12 16.68 -10.63 -6.56
C THR A 12 15.32 -10.12 -7.05
N ILE A 13 15.31 -9.09 -7.92
CA ILE A 13 14.08 -8.63 -8.56
C ILE A 13 13.43 -9.79 -9.36
N GLY A 14 14.23 -10.63 -10.03
CA GLY A 14 13.74 -11.79 -10.75
C GLY A 14 12.99 -12.76 -9.82
N GLU A 15 13.60 -13.12 -8.70
CA GLU A 15 12.98 -14.00 -7.70
C GLU A 15 11.72 -13.36 -7.09
N TYR A 16 11.73 -12.05 -6.86
CA TYR A 16 10.54 -11.32 -6.41
C TYR A 16 9.37 -11.45 -7.39
N ILE A 17 9.63 -11.23 -8.68
CA ILE A 17 8.60 -11.34 -9.72
C ILE A 17 8.08 -12.78 -9.83
N GLU A 18 8.97 -13.77 -9.81
CA GLU A 18 8.61 -15.18 -9.96
C GLU A 18 7.89 -15.73 -8.72
N LYS A 19 8.46 -15.53 -7.53
CA LYS A 19 7.96 -16.11 -6.27
C LYS A 19 6.66 -15.45 -5.82
N TYR A 20 6.61 -14.11 -5.83
CA TYR A 20 5.49 -13.37 -5.26
C TYR A 20 4.44 -12.96 -6.28
N GLN A 21 4.73 -13.04 -7.57
CA GLN A 21 3.81 -12.73 -8.68
C GLN A 21 2.96 -11.48 -8.38
N PRO A 22 3.59 -10.28 -8.33
CA PRO A 22 2.90 -9.05 -7.95
C PRO A 22 1.67 -8.77 -8.83
N GLY A 23 0.56 -8.41 -8.22
CA GLY A 23 -0.72 -8.21 -8.90
C GLY A 23 -1.52 -9.50 -9.14
N TYR A 24 -0.93 -10.69 -8.93
CA TYR A 24 -1.63 -11.97 -9.04
C TYR A 24 -1.67 -12.74 -7.72
N LEU A 25 -0.53 -13.00 -7.08
CA LEU A 25 -0.45 -13.64 -5.77
C LEU A 25 -0.17 -12.64 -4.65
N LEU A 26 0.51 -11.53 -4.95
CA LEU A 26 0.75 -10.43 -4.03
C LEU A 26 -0.16 -9.26 -4.35
N ASP A 27 -1.04 -8.90 -3.42
CA ASP A 27 -1.81 -7.67 -3.48
C ASP A 27 -0.88 -6.45 -3.28
N LEU A 28 -0.75 -5.65 -4.33
CA LEU A 28 0.05 -4.43 -4.31
C LEU A 28 -0.72 -3.22 -3.74
N ASN A 29 -2.04 -3.35 -3.62
CA ASN A 29 -2.94 -2.26 -3.23
C ASN A 29 -3.95 -2.71 -2.17
N PRO A 30 -3.50 -3.35 -1.07
CA PRO A 30 -4.43 -3.81 -0.06
C PRO A 30 -5.20 -2.65 0.55
N ILE A 31 -6.41 -2.94 0.99
CA ILE A 31 -7.34 -1.97 1.57
C ILE A 31 -6.77 -1.25 2.80
N THR A 32 -5.81 -1.87 3.47
CA THR A 32 -5.11 -1.34 4.65
C THR A 32 -4.05 -0.29 4.31
N GLN A 33 -3.72 -0.11 3.03
CA GLN A 33 -2.72 0.86 2.58
C GLN A 33 -3.34 2.09 1.93
N ARG A 34 -2.48 3.11 1.72
CA ARG A 34 -2.85 4.31 0.97
C ARG A 34 -3.37 3.91 -0.41
N PRO A 35 -4.52 4.45 -0.85
CA PRO A 35 -4.92 4.32 -2.24
C PRO A 35 -3.77 4.79 -3.15
N PRO A 36 -3.55 4.17 -4.31
CA PRO A 36 -2.48 4.53 -5.24
C PRO A 36 -2.71 5.86 -5.96
N ILE A 37 -3.40 6.81 -5.34
CA ILE A 37 -3.80 8.12 -5.89
C ILE A 37 -2.60 8.88 -6.48
N PHE A 38 -1.38 8.63 -5.98
CA PHE A 38 -0.17 9.31 -6.45
C PHE A 38 0.53 8.63 -7.64
N LEU A 39 0.05 7.48 -8.10
CA LEU A 39 0.70 6.75 -9.21
C LEU A 39 0.11 7.06 -10.59
N ALA A 40 -1.12 7.58 -10.63
CA ALA A 40 -1.84 7.76 -11.90
C ALA A 40 -1.37 8.99 -12.70
N VAL A 41 -0.71 9.97 -12.07
CA VAL A 41 -0.47 11.27 -12.72
C VAL A 41 0.99 11.47 -13.15
N ASP A 42 1.96 10.80 -12.49
CA ASP A 42 3.36 10.98 -12.87
C ASP A 42 4.19 9.72 -12.53
N ASN A 43 4.62 9.00 -13.57
CA ASN A 43 5.56 7.89 -13.45
C ASN A 43 6.97 8.31 -12.96
N LYS A 44 7.20 9.60 -12.75
CA LYS A 44 8.49 10.16 -12.34
C LYS A 44 9.06 9.45 -11.11
N LYS A 45 8.26 9.28 -10.07
CA LYS A 45 8.68 8.59 -8.85
C LYS A 45 9.02 7.11 -9.09
N SER A 46 8.26 6.45 -9.95
CA SER A 46 8.52 5.06 -10.35
C SER A 46 9.81 4.96 -11.15
N VAL A 47 10.04 5.89 -12.08
CA VAL A 47 11.29 5.99 -12.85
C VAL A 47 12.49 6.22 -11.93
N GLU A 48 12.39 7.15 -10.97
CA GLU A 48 13.44 7.42 -9.98
C GLU A 48 13.79 6.19 -9.15
N ILE A 49 12.80 5.41 -8.71
CA ILE A 49 13.01 4.17 -7.95
C ILE A 49 13.77 3.14 -8.79
N VAL A 50 13.32 2.90 -10.02
CA VAL A 50 13.99 1.93 -10.90
C VAL A 50 15.40 2.40 -11.27
N GLN A 51 15.57 3.70 -11.52
CA GLN A 51 16.90 4.28 -11.77
C GLN A 51 17.84 4.09 -10.57
N THR A 52 17.34 4.37 -9.35
CA THR A 52 18.08 4.15 -8.09
C THR A 52 18.57 2.71 -7.97
N ALA A 53 17.71 1.75 -8.33
CA ALA A 53 18.08 0.33 -8.34
C ALA A 53 19.15 0.01 -9.39
N LEU A 54 19.01 0.53 -10.62
CA LEU A 54 19.97 0.35 -11.70
C LEU A 54 21.34 0.96 -11.40
N ASP A 55 21.37 2.04 -10.62
CA ASP A 55 22.58 2.71 -10.14
C ASP A 55 23.27 1.95 -8.98
N GLY A 56 22.66 0.84 -8.52
CA GLY A 56 23.21 0.00 -7.46
C GLY A 56 22.98 0.55 -6.04
N VAL A 57 22.08 1.51 -5.90
CA VAL A 57 21.68 2.04 -4.58
C VAL A 57 20.60 1.15 -4.00
N SER A 58 20.72 0.84 -2.70
CA SER A 58 19.78 -0.04 -2.00
C SER A 58 18.36 0.53 -2.01
N LEU A 59 17.41 -0.30 -2.33
CA LEU A 59 15.98 0.01 -2.24
C LEU A 59 15.42 -0.08 -0.81
N GLY A 60 16.27 -0.42 0.17
CA GLY A 60 15.83 -0.69 1.54
C GLY A 60 15.03 -1.99 1.65
N ILE A 61 14.27 -2.11 2.73
CA ILE A 61 13.45 -3.28 3.01
C ILE A 61 12.03 -3.04 2.48
N ILE A 62 11.47 -4.01 1.79
CA ILE A 62 10.03 -4.05 1.51
C ILE A 62 9.38 -5.08 2.41
N THR A 63 8.15 -4.83 2.84
CA THR A 63 7.44 -5.68 3.80
C THR A 63 6.15 -6.20 3.20
N ILE A 64 5.89 -7.50 3.38
CA ILE A 64 4.66 -8.17 3.00
C ILE A 64 4.17 -9.03 4.17
N VAL A 65 2.90 -9.40 4.12
CA VAL A 65 2.27 -10.32 5.06
C VAL A 65 1.62 -11.44 4.30
N GLU A 66 1.78 -12.66 4.80
CA GLU A 66 1.07 -13.82 4.28
C GLU A 66 -0.40 -13.78 4.72
N ASN A 67 -1.32 -14.11 3.83
CA ASN A 67 -2.73 -14.26 4.17
C ASN A 67 -3.01 -15.70 4.63
N GLU A 68 -4.00 -15.86 5.49
CA GLU A 68 -4.47 -17.18 5.87
C GLU A 68 -5.02 -17.93 4.65
N ASP A 69 -4.78 -19.22 4.57
CA ASP A 69 -5.26 -20.06 3.48
C ASP A 69 -6.78 -19.94 3.31
N GLY A 70 -7.19 -19.62 2.08
CA GLY A 70 -8.61 -19.50 1.70
C GLY A 70 -9.22 -18.11 1.82
N SER A 71 -8.46 -17.09 2.26
CA SER A 71 -8.94 -15.72 2.26
C SER A 71 -8.64 -15.00 0.92
N ILE A 72 -9.63 -14.41 0.30
CA ILE A 72 -9.61 -13.31 -0.71
C ILE A 72 -8.77 -13.47 -2.01
N GLY A 73 -8.23 -14.59 -2.35
CA GLY A 73 -7.56 -14.78 -3.66
C GLY A 73 -6.08 -14.35 -3.75
N PHE A 74 -5.59 -13.48 -2.90
CA PHE A 74 -4.17 -13.15 -2.81
C PHE A 74 -3.51 -13.96 -1.69
N LYS A 75 -2.32 -14.51 -1.97
CA LYS A 75 -1.53 -15.21 -0.96
C LYS A 75 -0.80 -14.27 -0.02
N TRP A 76 -0.39 -13.12 -0.53
CA TRP A 76 0.33 -12.08 0.23
C TRP A 76 -0.30 -10.71 0.03
N GLU A 77 -0.12 -9.85 1.01
CA GLU A 77 -0.47 -8.43 0.95
C GLU A 77 0.77 -7.55 1.15
N SER A 78 0.81 -6.44 0.45
CA SER A 78 1.80 -5.39 0.68
C SER A 78 1.57 -4.74 2.03
N LEU A 79 2.59 -4.67 2.89
CA LEU A 79 2.51 -4.00 4.20
C LEU A 79 3.32 -2.70 4.21
N ASP A 80 4.55 -2.69 3.67
CA ASP A 80 5.34 -1.48 3.42
C ASP A 80 6.12 -1.58 2.12
N GLY A 81 6.62 -0.43 1.63
CA GLY A 81 7.36 -0.35 0.37
C GLY A 81 6.48 -0.46 -0.88
N GLY A 82 5.20 -0.13 -0.80
CA GLY A 82 4.24 -0.25 -1.90
C GLY A 82 4.68 0.46 -3.19
N HIS A 83 5.26 1.67 -3.11
CA HIS A 83 5.79 2.39 -4.28
C HIS A 83 6.92 1.62 -4.96
N ARG A 84 7.86 1.06 -4.17
CA ARG A 84 8.98 0.27 -4.68
C ARG A 84 8.51 -0.99 -5.39
N LYS A 85 7.60 -1.73 -4.76
CA LYS A 85 6.99 -2.94 -5.32
C LYS A 85 6.30 -2.67 -6.66
N ARG A 86 5.47 -1.63 -6.72
CA ARG A 86 4.77 -1.23 -7.95
C ARG A 86 5.73 -0.75 -9.04
N ALA A 87 6.74 0.04 -8.67
CA ALA A 87 7.73 0.54 -9.64
C ALA A 87 8.51 -0.62 -10.30
N LEU A 88 9.00 -1.57 -9.51
CA LEU A 88 9.71 -2.73 -10.05
C LEU A 88 8.83 -3.58 -10.96
N HIS A 89 7.59 -3.86 -10.52
CA HIS A 89 6.62 -4.63 -11.28
C HIS A 89 6.17 -3.90 -12.55
N GLY A 90 5.84 -2.60 -12.46
CA GLY A 90 5.40 -1.81 -13.59
C GLY A 90 6.49 -1.68 -14.66
N TYR A 91 7.76 -1.47 -14.27
CA TYR A 91 8.85 -1.46 -15.24
C TYR A 91 9.02 -2.82 -15.94
N TYR A 92 8.98 -3.92 -15.19
CA TYR A 92 9.03 -5.27 -15.75
C TYR A 92 7.89 -5.52 -16.75
N ASN A 93 6.69 -4.99 -16.48
CA ASN A 93 5.52 -5.10 -17.35
C ASN A 93 5.46 -4.05 -18.48
N ASN A 94 6.51 -3.23 -18.66
CA ASN A 94 6.56 -2.20 -19.69
C ASN A 94 5.51 -1.09 -19.53
N GLU A 95 5.15 -0.73 -18.30
CA GLU A 95 4.19 0.35 -18.03
C GLU A 95 4.82 1.75 -18.22
N PHE A 96 6.13 1.84 -18.07
CA PHE A 96 6.89 3.09 -18.28
C PHE A 96 8.33 2.80 -18.72
N ALA A 97 8.97 3.82 -19.31
CA ALA A 97 10.35 3.75 -19.76
C ALA A 97 11.30 4.35 -18.71
N VAL A 98 12.51 3.79 -18.59
CA VAL A 98 13.63 4.32 -17.80
C VAL A 98 14.80 4.57 -18.75
N ASN A 99 15.39 5.77 -18.71
CA ASN A 99 16.40 6.21 -19.68
C ASN A 99 15.95 6.06 -21.14
N GLY A 100 14.66 6.30 -21.40
CA GLY A 100 14.09 6.20 -22.74
C GLY A 100 13.87 4.78 -23.26
N LYS A 101 14.04 3.75 -22.42
CA LYS A 101 13.82 2.34 -22.80
C LYS A 101 12.79 1.66 -21.88
N PHE A 102 11.88 0.93 -22.49
CA PHE A 102 11.04 -0.04 -21.77
C PHE A 102 11.83 -1.31 -21.47
N PHE A 103 11.38 -2.09 -20.50
CA PHE A 103 12.08 -3.33 -20.11
C PHE A 103 12.23 -4.32 -21.28
N ASN A 104 11.21 -4.47 -22.13
CA ASN A 104 11.26 -5.38 -23.29
C ASN A 104 12.30 -4.94 -24.35
N GLU A 105 12.65 -3.66 -24.42
CA GLU A 105 13.64 -3.10 -25.36
C GLU A 105 15.08 -3.27 -24.88
N LEU A 106 15.26 -3.68 -23.62
CA LEU A 106 16.58 -3.94 -23.07
C LEU A 106 17.24 -5.14 -23.75
N SER A 107 18.53 -5.08 -23.94
CA SER A 107 19.35 -6.24 -24.33
C SER A 107 19.30 -7.32 -23.27
N LYS A 108 19.63 -8.56 -23.62
CA LYS A 108 19.70 -9.70 -22.68
C LYS A 108 20.58 -9.39 -21.47
N LYS A 109 21.69 -8.68 -21.68
CA LYS A 109 22.62 -8.29 -20.60
C LYS A 109 22.00 -7.25 -19.65
N GLU A 110 21.30 -6.26 -20.20
CA GLU A 110 20.61 -5.23 -19.40
C GLU A 110 19.45 -5.83 -18.61
N LYS A 111 18.66 -6.73 -19.23
CA LYS A 111 17.59 -7.47 -18.54
C LYS A 111 18.15 -8.29 -17.37
N ALA A 112 19.22 -9.04 -17.61
CA ALA A 112 19.87 -9.81 -16.56
C ALA A 112 20.41 -8.92 -15.45
N LYS A 113 21.01 -7.76 -15.79
CA LYS A 113 21.47 -6.77 -14.78
C LYS A 113 20.31 -6.33 -13.89
N PHE A 114 19.17 -5.94 -14.45
CA PHE A 114 18.01 -5.52 -13.70
C PHE A 114 17.44 -6.67 -12.83
N LEU A 115 17.22 -7.85 -13.40
CA LEU A 115 16.64 -8.98 -12.68
C LEU A 115 17.52 -9.51 -11.55
N ASN A 116 18.84 -9.31 -11.63
CA ASN A 116 19.80 -9.73 -10.59
C ASN A 116 20.03 -8.67 -9.49
N ILE A 117 19.38 -7.50 -9.55
CA ILE A 117 19.45 -6.52 -8.47
C ILE A 117 18.83 -7.13 -7.21
N GLN A 118 19.58 -7.07 -6.11
CA GLN A 118 19.17 -7.61 -4.82
C GLN A 118 18.56 -6.54 -3.93
N PHE A 119 17.59 -6.93 -3.14
CA PHE A 119 17.00 -6.14 -2.06
C PHE A 119 16.49 -7.03 -0.93
N CYS A 120 16.19 -6.43 0.22
CA CYS A 120 15.63 -7.16 1.35
C CYS A 120 14.11 -7.19 1.28
N ILE A 121 13.53 -8.36 1.53
CA ILE A 121 12.10 -8.54 1.77
C ILE A 121 11.88 -9.12 3.15
N ASP A 122 10.92 -8.55 3.88
CA ASP A 122 10.50 -9.01 5.19
C ASP A 122 9.08 -9.58 5.07
N VAL A 123 8.92 -10.86 5.41
CA VAL A 123 7.68 -11.62 5.25
C VAL A 123 7.12 -11.95 6.62
N TYR A 124 5.98 -11.38 6.94
CA TYR A 124 5.25 -11.64 8.17
C TYR A 124 4.31 -12.83 8.03
N GLU A 125 4.20 -13.64 9.10
CA GLU A 125 3.18 -14.68 9.21
C GLU A 125 1.76 -14.07 9.19
N PRO A 126 0.73 -14.88 8.90
CA PRO A 126 -0.65 -14.42 8.88
C PRO A 126 -1.06 -13.73 10.18
N MET A 127 -1.76 -12.62 10.05
CA MET A 127 -2.25 -11.83 11.17
C MET A 127 -3.55 -11.10 10.82
N ASN A 128 -4.31 -10.70 11.83
CA ASN A 128 -5.52 -9.93 11.63
C ASN A 128 -5.24 -8.47 11.20
N ASN A 129 -6.26 -7.79 10.67
CA ASN A 129 -6.14 -6.44 10.14
C ASN A 129 -5.69 -5.41 11.18
N TYR A 130 -6.08 -5.57 12.46
CA TYR A 130 -5.61 -4.71 13.53
C TYR A 130 -4.08 -4.78 13.69
N MET A 131 -3.52 -5.98 13.68
CA MET A 131 -2.07 -6.19 13.77
C MET A 131 -1.34 -5.65 12.54
N LYS A 132 -1.90 -5.84 11.33
CA LYS A 132 -1.37 -5.25 10.09
C LYS A 132 -1.27 -3.72 10.22
N GLY A 133 -2.34 -3.07 10.72
CA GLY A 133 -2.38 -1.64 10.96
C GLY A 133 -1.35 -1.15 11.96
N GLU A 134 -1.17 -1.87 13.08
CA GLU A 134 -0.17 -1.52 14.09
C GLU A 134 1.26 -1.65 13.55
N ILE A 135 1.57 -2.70 12.79
CA ILE A 135 2.89 -2.87 12.17
C ILE A 135 3.12 -1.79 11.13
N PHE A 136 2.13 -1.49 10.27
CA PHE A 136 2.22 -0.39 9.32
C PHE A 136 2.54 0.94 10.02
N ARG A 137 1.86 1.24 11.13
CA ARG A 137 2.11 2.43 11.93
C ARG A 137 3.54 2.47 12.50
N ILE A 138 4.04 1.34 13.00
CA ILE A 138 5.40 1.23 13.55
C ILE A 138 6.45 1.42 12.45
N LEU A 139 6.30 0.75 11.31
CA LEU A 139 7.26 0.83 10.20
C LEU A 139 7.34 2.24 9.61
N ASN A 140 6.22 2.96 9.56
CA ASN A 140 6.16 4.30 8.99
C ASN A 140 6.33 5.43 10.03
N GLY A 141 6.28 5.12 11.33
CA GLY A 141 6.21 6.11 12.40
C GLY A 141 7.46 6.94 12.64
N THR A 142 8.60 6.56 12.06
CA THR A 142 9.89 7.21 12.33
C THR A 142 10.39 8.13 11.21
N MET A 143 9.99 7.92 9.95
CA MET A 143 10.51 8.69 8.81
C MET A 143 9.47 9.59 8.14
N ASN A 144 8.26 9.11 7.95
CA ASN A 144 7.11 9.87 7.46
C ASN A 144 5.89 9.34 8.19
N PRO A 145 5.57 9.90 9.35
CA PRO A 145 4.42 9.41 10.12
C PRO A 145 3.18 9.46 9.23
N PRO A 146 2.43 8.36 9.12
CA PRO A 146 1.19 8.38 8.38
C PRO A 146 0.28 9.44 9.00
N ASN A 147 -0.44 10.17 8.17
CA ASN A 147 -1.45 11.08 8.67
C ASN A 147 -2.57 10.28 9.37
N HIS A 148 -3.40 10.97 10.16
CA HIS A 148 -4.46 10.30 10.92
C HIS A 148 -5.40 9.49 10.04
N GLN A 149 -5.66 9.92 8.80
CA GLN A 149 -6.49 9.21 7.84
C GLN A 149 -5.84 7.89 7.40
N GLU A 150 -4.55 7.88 7.16
CA GLU A 150 -3.80 6.69 6.79
C GLU A 150 -3.75 5.67 7.93
N ILE A 151 -3.64 6.16 9.18
CA ILE A 151 -3.74 5.31 10.37
C ILE A 151 -5.12 4.70 10.46
N LEU A 152 -6.19 5.49 10.30
CA LEU A 152 -7.57 4.97 10.33
C LEU A 152 -7.83 3.95 9.23
N ASN A 153 -7.35 4.19 8.02
CA ASN A 153 -7.48 3.25 6.91
C ASN A 153 -6.75 1.92 7.16
N SER A 154 -5.64 1.96 7.92
CA SER A 154 -4.85 0.76 8.22
C SER A 154 -5.54 -0.20 9.20
N PHE A 155 -6.54 0.25 9.96
CA PHE A 155 -7.31 -0.60 10.87
C PHE A 155 -8.38 -1.47 10.17
N GLY A 156 -8.39 -1.52 8.85
CA GLY A 156 -9.17 -2.48 8.07
C GLY A 156 -10.69 -2.25 8.10
N ASP A 157 -11.48 -3.32 8.33
CA ASP A 157 -12.93 -3.34 8.18
C ASP A 157 -13.71 -2.79 9.39
N THR A 158 -13.26 -1.71 10.00
CA THR A 158 -14.10 -1.00 10.97
C THR A 158 -15.25 -0.31 10.23
N ALA A 159 -16.43 -0.23 10.85
CA ALA A 159 -17.59 0.46 10.28
C ALA A 159 -17.24 1.90 9.84
N ILE A 160 -16.45 2.61 10.65
CA ILE A 160 -15.98 3.96 10.34
C ILE A 160 -15.06 3.96 9.11
N ALA A 161 -14.08 3.06 9.02
CA ALA A 161 -13.17 2.99 7.88
C ALA A 161 -13.94 2.66 6.57
N ASN A 162 -14.98 1.85 6.65
CA ASN A 162 -15.83 1.50 5.50
C ASN A 162 -16.66 2.69 5.03
N VAL A 163 -17.30 3.43 5.94
CA VAL A 163 -18.02 4.68 5.61
C VAL A 163 -17.09 5.65 4.89
N ILE A 164 -15.89 5.85 5.43
CA ILE A 164 -14.87 6.73 4.84
C ILE A 164 -14.52 6.33 3.41
N ARG A 165 -14.19 5.05 3.22
CA ARG A 165 -13.78 4.55 1.90
C ARG A 165 -14.89 4.66 0.88
N ASN A 166 -16.12 4.39 1.28
CA ASN A 166 -17.29 4.47 0.40
C ASN A 166 -17.57 5.92 0.03
N THR A 167 -17.60 6.84 0.98
CA THR A 167 -17.80 8.27 0.72
C THR A 167 -16.73 8.84 -0.21
N VAL A 168 -15.44 8.49 0.02
CA VAL A 168 -14.35 8.99 -0.84
C VAL A 168 -14.38 8.34 -2.24
N ARG A 169 -14.87 7.10 -2.41
CA ARG A 169 -14.96 6.45 -3.72
C ARG A 169 -16.12 6.98 -4.57
N GLU A 170 -17.24 7.35 -3.97
CA GLU A 170 -18.39 7.87 -4.68
C GLU A 170 -18.18 9.30 -5.21
N ASP A 171 -17.30 10.09 -4.56
CA ASP A 171 -17.02 11.47 -4.93
C ASP A 171 -15.84 11.64 -5.91
N PHE A 172 -15.08 10.58 -6.22
CA PHE A 172 -13.98 10.61 -7.20
C PHE A 172 -14.46 10.19 -8.60
N ASP A 173 -15.11 11.08 -9.31
CA ASP A 173 -15.12 11.07 -10.77
C ASP A 173 -13.74 11.49 -11.30
N GLU A 174 -13.26 10.89 -12.39
CA GLU A 174 -11.91 11.09 -12.97
C GLU A 174 -11.57 12.56 -13.30
N ASN A 175 -12.55 13.46 -13.23
CA ASN A 175 -12.44 14.90 -13.46
C ASN A 175 -12.55 15.74 -12.18
N SER A 176 -12.65 15.14 -11.02
CA SER A 176 -12.82 15.90 -9.77
C SER A 176 -11.49 16.40 -9.24
N ILE A 177 -11.36 17.70 -9.14
CA ILE A 177 -10.26 18.38 -8.47
C ILE A 177 -10.24 17.90 -7.01
N CYS A 178 -9.11 17.39 -6.56
CA CYS A 178 -8.88 17.03 -5.15
C CYS A 178 -9.29 18.20 -4.26
N ILE A 179 -10.39 18.07 -3.52
CA ILE A 179 -10.88 19.11 -2.63
C ILE A 179 -10.21 18.91 -1.26
N PRO A 180 -9.17 19.70 -0.89
CA PRO A 180 -8.49 19.59 0.39
C PRO A 180 -9.46 19.74 1.59
N ASN A 181 -10.61 20.36 1.36
CA ASN A 181 -11.63 20.65 2.38
C ASN A 181 -12.45 19.42 2.80
N ILE A 182 -12.54 18.34 1.99
CA ILE A 182 -13.25 17.12 2.41
C ILE A 182 -12.48 16.44 3.54
N GLN A 183 -11.16 16.41 3.49
CA GLN A 183 -10.35 15.90 4.59
C GLN A 183 -10.56 16.72 5.86
N LEU A 184 -10.64 18.06 5.75
CA LEU A 184 -10.84 18.93 6.90
C LEU A 184 -12.26 18.78 7.49
N LEU A 185 -13.30 18.71 6.66
CA LEU A 185 -14.67 18.45 7.09
C LEU A 185 -14.78 17.09 7.78
N TYR A 186 -14.04 16.14 7.28
CA TYR A 186 -13.94 14.80 7.82
C TYR A 186 -13.30 14.78 9.21
N TYR A 187 -12.18 15.49 9.42
CA TYR A 187 -11.54 15.66 10.72
C TYR A 187 -12.48 16.35 11.71
N GLN A 188 -13.19 17.38 11.29
CA GLN A 188 -14.16 18.09 12.14
C GLN A 188 -15.31 17.16 12.56
N THR A 189 -15.81 16.33 11.64
CA THR A 189 -16.86 15.36 11.96
C THR A 189 -16.36 14.27 12.90
N MET A 190 -15.15 13.76 12.71
CA MET A 190 -14.54 12.76 13.59
C MET A 190 -14.27 13.28 14.99
N ILE A 191 -13.80 14.53 15.12
CA ILE A 191 -13.60 15.17 16.42
C ILE A 191 -14.95 15.37 17.12
N LEU A 192 -15.97 15.82 16.41
CA LEU A 192 -17.31 15.97 16.96
C LEU A 192 -17.92 14.66 17.41
N VAL A 193 -17.73 13.58 16.65
CA VAL A 193 -18.21 12.23 16.99
C VAL A 193 -17.44 11.67 18.19
N SER A 194 -16.13 11.87 18.28
CA SER A 194 -15.31 11.40 19.41
C SER A 194 -15.57 12.15 20.73
N LEU A 195 -16.16 13.35 20.67
CA LEU A 195 -16.53 14.17 21.83
C LEU A 195 -17.98 13.93 22.29
N GLN A 196 -18.75 13.11 21.57
CA GLN A 196 -20.14 12.81 21.93
C GLN A 196 -20.22 11.67 22.97
N PRO A 197 -21.12 11.74 23.95
CA PRO A 197 -21.37 10.63 24.88
C PRO A 197 -21.82 9.37 24.13
N GLU A 198 -21.41 8.19 24.61
CA GLU A 198 -21.70 6.88 23.99
C GLU A 198 -23.19 6.63 23.66
N SER A 199 -24.11 7.27 24.39
CA SER A 199 -25.56 7.18 24.15
C SER A 199 -26.03 7.80 22.82
N LEU A 200 -25.26 8.73 22.26
CA LEU A 200 -25.55 9.34 20.94
C LEU A 200 -24.93 8.53 19.81
N PHE A 201 -23.87 7.79 20.07
CA PHE A 201 -23.20 6.93 19.11
C PHE A 201 -24.10 5.79 18.61
N GLY A 202 -24.83 5.15 19.53
CA GLY A 202 -25.77 4.08 19.20
C GLY A 202 -26.95 4.54 18.32
N SER A 203 -27.41 5.77 18.46
CA SER A 203 -28.52 6.29 17.67
C SER A 203 -28.11 6.80 16.29
N MET A 204 -26.87 7.27 16.11
CA MET A 204 -26.35 7.68 14.79
C MET A 204 -26.00 6.48 13.90
N VAL A 205 -25.43 5.42 14.47
CA VAL A 205 -25.12 4.20 13.70
C VAL A 205 -26.39 3.54 13.19
N ASN A 206 -27.45 3.50 14.01
CA ASN A 206 -28.74 2.91 13.62
C ASN A 206 -29.49 3.74 12.55
N ASN A 207 -29.16 5.03 12.37
CA ASN A 207 -29.77 5.86 11.33
C ASN A 207 -29.00 5.81 9.99
N LEU A 208 -27.74 5.37 9.98
CA LEU A 208 -26.95 5.18 8.75
C LEU A 208 -27.27 3.87 8.03
N ASP A 209 -27.80 2.87 8.76
CA ASP A 209 -28.27 1.60 8.17
C ASP A 209 -29.65 1.72 7.48
N THR A 210 -30.26 2.91 7.50
CA THR A 210 -31.59 3.19 6.92
C THR A 210 -31.58 4.22 5.78
N LEU A 211 -30.41 4.68 5.35
CA LEU A 211 -30.18 5.49 4.16
C LEU A 211 -29.45 4.71 3.08
#